data_5a92365fd3a4332dffab43120099e02c
#
_entry.id   5a92365fd3a4332dffab43120099e02c
#
_cell.length_a   1.000
_cell.length_b   1.000
_cell.length_c   1.000
_cell.angle_alpha   90.00
_cell.angle_beta   90.00
_cell.angle_gamma   90.00
#
_symmetry.space_group_name_H-M   'P 1'
#
loop_
_entity.id
_entity.type
_entity.pdbx_description
1 polymer ?
#
loop_
_entity_poly.entity_id
_entity_poly.type
_entity_poly.pdbx_seq_one_letter_code
_entity_poly.pdbx_strand_id
1 'polypeptide(L)'
;LVEELLDIKDEFFVSLTIDDANQSPLLLLDCQGGSGIEDRADTVARIPVTADGEISKETLLEVTKDEAVVDAIVKIVKTARTHEARSMEVNPLVRLTDGSIVVADCRVTIDDYAVFRHDDLGIEIARELDHPPTKLEQLAYEIEQEDHRGTFYFAKLPTDGWEKTNGLIAFHGAGGGGSMMSMDAVSNEGFTLANFTDTSGNPSVAKVYQAARIILAQPNLCGYFGSGSGVAS
;
A
#
# COMPACT_ATOMS: atom_id res chain seq x y z
N LEU A 1 9.17 -10.03 20.52
CA LEU A 1 10.52 -9.89 19.96
C LEU A 1 11.46 -9.48 21.08
N VAL A 2 12.63 -10.06 21.16
CA VAL A 2 13.71 -9.67 22.11
C VAL A 2 14.96 -9.44 21.27
N GLU A 3 15.53 -8.26 21.38
CA GLU A 3 16.67 -7.81 20.59
C GLU A 3 17.78 -7.33 21.53
N GLU A 4 19.01 -7.19 20.99
CA GLU A 4 20.12 -6.62 21.69
C GLU A 4 19.89 -5.11 21.93
N LEU A 5 20.24 -4.63 23.13
CA LEU A 5 20.20 -3.21 23.43
C LEU A 5 21.36 -2.50 22.73
N LEU A 6 21.05 -1.60 21.81
CA LEU A 6 22.04 -0.83 21.06
C LEU A 6 22.53 0.38 21.86
N ASP A 7 23.85 0.61 21.86
CA ASP A 7 24.46 1.80 22.45
C ASP A 7 24.46 2.94 21.40
N ILE A 8 23.31 3.60 21.29
CA ILE A 8 23.00 4.58 20.23
C ILE A 8 23.66 5.92 20.57
N LYS A 9 24.37 6.49 19.60
CA LYS A 9 24.95 7.82 19.65
C LYS A 9 24.12 8.86 18.90
N ASP A 10 23.76 8.57 17.67
CA ASP A 10 22.96 9.43 16.80
C ASP A 10 21.85 8.63 16.12
N GLU A 11 20.70 9.27 15.86
CA GLU A 11 19.54 8.69 15.15
C GLU A 11 19.22 9.51 13.90
N PHE A 12 18.91 8.82 12.82
CA PHE A 12 18.52 9.42 11.54
C PHE A 12 17.19 8.84 11.08
N PHE A 13 16.38 9.66 10.44
CA PHE A 13 15.21 9.24 9.69
C PHE A 13 15.55 9.18 8.21
N VAL A 14 15.27 8.04 7.56
CA VAL A 14 15.50 7.83 6.12
C VAL A 14 14.27 7.18 5.52
N SER A 15 13.62 7.85 4.58
CA SER A 15 12.45 7.28 3.90
C SER A 15 12.54 7.50 2.40
N LEU A 16 12.50 6.40 1.62
CA LEU A 16 12.34 6.44 0.19
C LEU A 16 10.85 6.29 -0.15
N THR A 17 10.33 7.22 -0.94
CA THR A 17 8.93 7.24 -1.39
C THR A 17 8.86 7.70 -2.85
N ILE A 18 7.65 7.75 -3.39
CA ILE A 18 7.38 8.36 -4.72
C ILE A 18 6.81 9.76 -4.50
N ASP A 19 7.38 10.73 -5.20
CA ASP A 19 6.82 12.08 -5.31
C ASP A 19 5.84 12.09 -6.50
N ASP A 20 4.55 12.02 -6.21
CA ASP A 20 3.51 11.98 -7.24
C ASP A 20 3.47 13.24 -8.11
N ALA A 21 3.82 14.39 -7.53
CA ALA A 21 3.82 15.66 -8.26
C ALA A 21 4.92 15.72 -9.33
N ASN A 22 6.10 15.16 -9.00
CA ASN A 22 7.25 15.11 -9.91
C ASN A 22 7.41 13.76 -10.60
N GLN A 23 6.54 12.78 -10.30
CA GLN A 23 6.55 11.42 -10.84
C GLN A 23 7.94 10.75 -10.74
N SER A 24 8.60 10.91 -9.60
CA SER A 24 9.97 10.45 -9.39
C SER A 24 10.17 9.93 -7.96
N PRO A 25 11.13 9.01 -7.76
CA PRO A 25 11.52 8.61 -6.42
C PRO A 25 12.14 9.79 -5.64
N LEU A 26 11.81 9.85 -4.36
CA LEU A 26 12.26 10.90 -3.45
C LEU A 26 12.76 10.29 -2.15
N LEU A 27 13.95 10.69 -1.73
CA LEU A 27 14.45 10.40 -0.40
C LEU A 27 14.11 11.55 0.55
N LEU A 28 13.52 11.19 1.68
CA LEU A 28 13.32 12.06 2.83
C LEU A 28 14.38 11.74 3.88
N LEU A 29 15.08 12.75 4.37
CA LEU A 29 16.20 12.58 5.31
C LEU A 29 16.14 13.62 6.43
N ASP A 30 16.15 13.15 7.67
CA ASP A 30 16.34 14.00 8.85
C ASP A 30 17.49 13.45 9.72
N CYS A 31 18.34 14.33 10.23
CA CYS A 31 19.43 13.98 11.15
C CYS A 31 18.96 13.82 12.60
N GLN A 32 17.66 13.83 12.85
CA GLN A 32 17.02 13.55 14.12
C GLN A 32 15.95 12.47 13.90
N GLY A 33 16.34 11.21 13.98
CA GLY A 33 15.42 10.08 13.88
C GLY A 33 14.52 9.89 15.11
N GLY A 34 13.77 8.78 15.12
CA GLY A 34 12.88 8.42 16.21
C GLY A 34 11.48 9.03 16.11
N SER A 35 10.75 9.11 17.22
CA SER A 35 9.37 9.58 17.28
C SER A 35 9.24 11.09 17.00
N GLY A 36 8.06 11.52 16.48
CA GLY A 36 7.74 12.94 16.26
C GLY A 36 8.27 13.51 14.94
N ILE A 37 8.60 12.66 13.97
CA ILE A 37 9.03 13.11 12.64
C ILE A 37 7.90 13.85 11.90
N GLU A 38 6.64 13.49 12.14
CA GLU A 38 5.47 14.11 11.55
C GLU A 38 5.36 15.59 11.94
N ASP A 39 5.76 15.95 13.15
CA ASP A 39 5.76 17.33 13.65
C ASP A 39 6.88 18.19 13.03
N ARG A 40 7.85 17.54 12.35
CA ARG A 40 9.04 18.15 11.75
C ARG A 40 9.07 18.08 10.23
N ALA A 41 7.95 17.81 9.61
CA ALA A 41 7.85 17.62 8.15
C ALA A 41 8.47 18.76 7.32
N ASP A 42 8.45 20.00 7.84
CA ASP A 42 9.03 21.19 7.17
C ASP A 42 10.57 21.24 7.20
N THR A 43 11.21 20.46 8.08
CA THR A 43 12.68 20.44 8.24
C THR A 43 13.35 19.25 7.56
N VAL A 44 12.57 18.28 7.12
CA VAL A 44 13.05 17.08 6.44
C VAL A 44 13.66 17.44 5.09
N ALA A 45 14.91 17.06 4.86
CA ALA A 45 15.56 17.24 3.56
C ALA A 45 14.91 16.35 2.50
N ARG A 46 14.59 16.93 1.36
CA ARG A 46 13.98 16.25 0.20
C ARG A 46 15.02 16.11 -0.90
N ILE A 47 15.51 14.90 -1.13
CA ILE A 47 16.62 14.62 -2.04
C ILE A 47 16.10 13.78 -3.21
N PRO A 48 16.14 14.29 -4.45
CA PRO A 48 15.72 13.54 -5.62
C PRO A 48 16.55 12.27 -5.82
N VAL A 49 15.87 11.21 -6.21
CA VAL A 49 16.48 9.93 -6.59
C VAL A 49 16.08 9.64 -8.03
N THR A 50 17.01 9.18 -8.85
CA THR A 50 16.70 8.84 -10.25
C THR A 50 15.86 7.55 -10.32
N ALA A 51 15.20 7.30 -11.45
CA ALA A 51 14.36 6.11 -11.64
C ALA A 51 15.14 4.80 -11.51
N ASP A 52 16.44 4.80 -11.81
CA ASP A 52 17.37 3.65 -11.65
C ASP A 52 18.03 3.58 -10.27
N GLY A 53 17.68 4.51 -9.36
CA GLY A 53 18.12 4.50 -7.96
C GLY A 53 19.44 5.20 -7.69
N GLU A 54 19.90 6.05 -8.59
CA GLU A 54 21.07 6.89 -8.35
C GLU A 54 20.69 8.09 -7.47
N ILE A 55 21.55 8.40 -6.51
CA ILE A 55 21.39 9.53 -5.58
C ILE A 55 22.73 10.25 -5.41
N SER A 56 22.69 11.58 -5.34
CA SER A 56 23.90 12.38 -5.15
C SER A 56 24.49 12.20 -3.75
N LYS A 57 25.69 11.61 -3.68
CA LYS A 57 26.47 11.49 -2.44
C LYS A 57 26.88 12.85 -1.88
N GLU A 58 27.16 13.81 -2.75
CA GLU A 58 27.52 15.17 -2.38
C GLU A 58 26.36 15.83 -1.61
N THR A 59 25.13 15.73 -2.15
CA THR A 59 23.93 16.26 -1.50
C THR A 59 23.66 15.57 -0.16
N LEU A 60 23.82 14.24 -0.10
CA LEU A 60 23.69 13.50 1.16
C LEU A 60 24.71 13.94 2.19
N LEU A 61 25.97 14.16 1.75
CA LEU A 61 27.05 14.58 2.63
C LEU A 61 26.85 16.01 3.16
N GLU A 62 26.28 16.91 2.37
CA GLU A 62 25.91 18.26 2.81
C GLU A 62 24.88 18.22 3.96
N VAL A 63 23.97 17.25 3.95
CA VAL A 63 22.95 17.09 4.99
C VAL A 63 23.50 16.35 6.21
N THR A 64 24.10 15.18 6.00
CA THR A 64 24.53 14.29 7.11
C THR A 64 25.88 14.64 7.72
N LYS A 65 26.77 15.23 6.90
CA LYS A 65 28.20 15.49 7.21
C LYS A 65 28.97 14.22 7.64
N ASP A 66 28.56 13.07 7.11
CA ASP A 66 29.00 11.76 7.53
C ASP A 66 29.02 10.73 6.40
N GLU A 67 30.20 10.30 5.99
CA GLU A 67 30.39 9.34 4.91
C GLU A 67 29.80 7.96 5.21
N ALA A 68 29.86 7.49 6.47
CA ALA A 68 29.32 6.18 6.83
C ALA A 68 27.78 6.15 6.74
N VAL A 69 27.13 7.24 7.14
CA VAL A 69 25.68 7.42 6.99
C VAL A 69 25.31 7.52 5.51
N VAL A 70 26.06 8.28 4.71
CA VAL A 70 25.87 8.38 3.26
C VAL A 70 25.94 7.01 2.60
N ASP A 71 26.96 6.21 2.92
CA ASP A 71 27.11 4.87 2.33
C ASP A 71 25.98 3.92 2.76
N ALA A 72 25.48 4.04 3.99
CA ALA A 72 24.31 3.29 4.45
C ALA A 72 23.05 3.70 3.66
N ILE A 73 22.79 5.00 3.48
CA ILE A 73 21.65 5.51 2.72
C ILE A 73 21.69 5.02 1.26
N VAL A 74 22.85 5.08 0.61
CA VAL A 74 23.03 4.57 -0.76
C VAL A 74 22.67 3.08 -0.85
N LYS A 75 23.06 2.28 0.14
CA LYS A 75 22.69 0.85 0.21
C LYS A 75 21.18 0.67 0.41
N ILE A 76 20.54 1.47 1.28
CA ILE A 76 19.09 1.46 1.51
C ILE A 76 18.36 1.73 0.19
N VAL A 77 18.71 2.82 -0.50
CA VAL A 77 18.11 3.17 -1.79
C VAL A 77 18.29 2.05 -2.82
N LYS A 78 19.50 1.50 -2.93
CA LYS A 78 19.78 0.39 -3.84
C LYS A 78 18.95 -0.85 -3.50
N THR A 79 18.83 -1.19 -2.21
CA THR A 79 18.03 -2.33 -1.75
C THR A 79 16.56 -2.14 -2.11
N ALA A 80 15.99 -0.96 -1.81
CA ALA A 80 14.62 -0.62 -2.15
C ALA A 80 14.35 -0.77 -3.66
N ARG A 81 15.26 -0.29 -4.50
CA ARG A 81 15.13 -0.39 -5.97
C ARG A 81 15.30 -1.83 -6.48
N THR A 82 16.24 -2.59 -5.90
CA THR A 82 16.47 -3.99 -6.28
C THR A 82 15.23 -4.86 -6.02
N HIS A 83 14.52 -4.59 -4.93
CA HIS A 83 13.31 -5.32 -4.55
C HIS A 83 12.01 -4.61 -4.97
N GLU A 84 12.10 -3.60 -5.84
CA GLU A 84 10.95 -2.87 -6.39
C GLU A 84 10.00 -2.36 -5.30
N ALA A 85 10.61 -1.84 -4.21
CA ALA A 85 9.84 -1.25 -3.12
C ALA A 85 9.17 0.05 -3.57
N ARG A 86 7.88 0.17 -3.30
CA ARG A 86 7.09 1.41 -3.46
C ARG A 86 7.48 2.43 -2.39
N SER A 87 7.77 1.95 -1.19
CA SER A 87 8.33 2.76 -0.11
C SER A 87 9.24 1.93 0.79
N MET A 88 10.25 2.58 1.35
CA MET A 88 11.14 1.99 2.35
C MET A 88 11.48 3.04 3.38
N GLU A 89 11.04 2.84 4.61
CA GLU A 89 11.31 3.72 5.75
C GLU A 89 12.23 3.01 6.73
N VAL A 90 13.27 3.70 7.12
CA VAL A 90 14.19 3.31 8.20
C VAL A 90 14.11 4.38 9.29
N ASN A 91 13.55 4.02 10.43
CA ASN A 91 13.31 4.96 11.52
C ASN A 91 13.37 4.28 12.89
N PRO A 92 14.55 4.33 13.56
CA PRO A 92 15.75 5.07 13.14
C PRO A 92 16.81 4.23 12.39
N LEU A 93 17.57 4.89 11.54
CA LEU A 93 18.92 4.48 11.20
C LEU A 93 19.83 5.03 12.29
N VAL A 94 20.61 4.19 12.95
CA VAL A 94 21.39 4.63 14.13
C VAL A 94 22.89 4.53 13.89
N ARG A 95 23.61 5.49 14.46
CA ARG A 95 25.04 5.37 14.69
C ARG A 95 25.26 4.93 16.12
N LEU A 96 26.05 3.88 16.30
CA LEU A 96 26.47 3.42 17.61
C LEU A 96 27.72 4.18 18.12
N THR A 97 28.00 4.07 19.40
CA THR A 97 29.18 4.72 20.03
C THR A 97 30.50 4.18 19.49
N ASP A 98 30.54 2.97 18.94
CA ASP A 98 31.72 2.39 18.28
C ASP A 98 31.89 2.86 16.82
N GLY A 99 30.96 3.69 16.31
CA GLY A 99 30.95 4.25 14.96
C GLY A 99 30.26 3.39 13.91
N SER A 100 29.75 2.21 14.24
CA SER A 100 28.98 1.37 13.32
C SER A 100 27.61 1.97 13.02
N ILE A 101 27.06 1.67 11.85
CA ILE A 101 25.73 2.09 11.41
C ILE A 101 24.80 0.87 11.38
N VAL A 102 23.65 0.97 12.04
CA VAL A 102 22.66 -0.10 12.16
C VAL A 102 21.28 0.41 11.76
N VAL A 103 20.53 -0.40 11.05
CA VAL A 103 19.09 -0.21 10.81
C VAL A 103 18.37 -0.77 12.03
N ALA A 104 17.86 0.10 12.91
CA ALA A 104 17.19 -0.34 14.13
C ALA A 104 15.74 -0.74 13.89
N ASP A 105 15.05 -0.05 12.98
CA ASP A 105 13.72 -0.43 12.50
C ASP A 105 13.58 -0.12 11.01
N CYS A 106 12.83 -0.96 10.29
CA CYS A 106 12.64 -0.81 8.87
C CYS A 106 11.24 -1.29 8.46
N ARG A 107 10.52 -0.44 7.73
CA ARG A 107 9.26 -0.77 7.08
C ARG A 107 9.43 -0.70 5.58
N VAL A 108 9.13 -1.80 4.88
CA VAL A 108 9.23 -1.89 3.42
C VAL A 108 7.88 -2.29 2.85
N THR A 109 7.43 -1.56 1.84
CA THR A 109 6.26 -1.90 1.05
C THR A 109 6.72 -2.23 -0.37
N ILE A 110 6.59 -3.47 -0.76
CA ILE A 110 6.88 -3.93 -2.13
C ILE A 110 5.67 -3.61 -3.01
N ASP A 111 5.92 -3.22 -4.26
CA ASP A 111 4.85 -3.00 -5.23
C ASP A 111 4.12 -4.33 -5.51
N ASP A 112 2.80 -4.34 -5.37
CA ASP A 112 1.98 -5.55 -5.62
C ASP A 112 2.23 -6.12 -7.01
N TYR A 113 2.45 -5.26 -8.01
CA TYR A 113 2.79 -5.69 -9.38
C TYR A 113 4.22 -6.22 -9.54
N ALA A 114 5.04 -6.13 -8.51
CA ALA A 114 6.40 -6.68 -8.49
C ALA A 114 6.51 -8.00 -7.70
N VAL A 115 5.57 -8.29 -6.81
CA VAL A 115 5.64 -9.44 -5.88
C VAL A 115 5.95 -10.76 -6.60
N PHE A 116 5.35 -11.00 -7.77
CA PHE A 116 5.57 -12.24 -8.55
C PHE A 116 7.02 -12.42 -9.06
N ARG A 117 7.85 -11.36 -9.02
CA ARG A 117 9.28 -11.42 -9.38
C ARG A 117 10.19 -11.66 -8.18
N HIS A 118 9.62 -11.64 -6.98
CA HIS A 118 10.35 -11.70 -5.71
C HIS A 118 9.86 -12.86 -4.83
N ASP A 119 9.72 -14.06 -5.40
CA ASP A 119 9.32 -15.28 -4.68
C ASP A 119 10.24 -15.58 -3.49
N ASP A 120 11.52 -15.14 -3.56
CA ASP A 120 12.51 -15.28 -2.50
C ASP A 120 12.17 -14.51 -1.22
N LEU A 121 11.32 -13.48 -1.30
CA LEU A 121 10.89 -12.71 -0.13
C LEU A 121 9.80 -13.44 0.67
N GLY A 122 9.11 -14.43 0.10
CA GLY A 122 8.05 -15.18 0.76
C GLY A 122 6.88 -14.32 1.22
N ILE A 123 6.60 -13.22 0.51
CA ILE A 123 5.51 -12.28 0.82
C ILE A 123 4.31 -12.56 -0.07
N GLU A 124 3.13 -12.25 0.45
CA GLU A 124 1.87 -12.28 -0.28
C GLU A 124 1.35 -10.86 -0.51
N ILE A 125 0.59 -10.66 -1.59
CA ILE A 125 -0.02 -9.37 -1.91
C ILE A 125 -1.08 -9.04 -0.84
N ALA A 126 -0.88 -7.92 -0.14
CA ALA A 126 -1.83 -7.41 0.85
C ALA A 126 -3.03 -6.68 0.20
N ARG A 127 -2.95 -6.34 -1.09
CA ARG A 127 -3.98 -5.64 -1.89
C ARG A 127 -4.44 -4.33 -1.25
N GLU A 128 -3.54 -3.63 -0.60
CA GLU A 128 -3.82 -2.35 0.09
C GLU A 128 -4.91 -2.44 1.18
N LEU A 129 -5.19 -3.64 1.67
CA LEU A 129 -6.08 -3.85 2.78
C LEU A 129 -5.38 -3.42 4.08
N ASP A 130 -6.11 -2.74 4.94
CA ASP A 130 -5.66 -2.35 6.28
C ASP A 130 -5.74 -3.51 7.30
N HIS A 131 -6.19 -4.67 6.85
CA HIS A 131 -6.35 -5.90 7.62
C HIS A 131 -5.91 -7.13 6.81
N PRO A 132 -5.59 -8.26 7.45
CA PRO A 132 -5.35 -9.52 6.76
C PRO A 132 -6.55 -9.92 5.90
N PRO A 133 -6.34 -10.40 4.65
CA PRO A 133 -7.42 -10.71 3.74
C PRO A 133 -8.36 -11.78 4.32
N THR A 134 -9.66 -11.52 4.23
CA THR A 134 -10.71 -12.48 4.59
C THR A 134 -10.77 -13.63 3.59
N LYS A 135 -11.44 -14.74 3.95
CA LYS A 135 -11.62 -15.86 3.01
C LYS A 135 -12.30 -15.48 1.69
N LEU A 136 -13.23 -14.53 1.72
CA LEU A 136 -13.90 -14.07 0.50
C LEU A 136 -12.97 -13.24 -0.38
N GLU A 137 -12.12 -12.43 0.21
CA GLU A 137 -11.10 -11.67 -0.51
C GLU A 137 -10.02 -12.59 -1.10
N GLN A 138 -9.60 -13.63 -0.39
CA GLN A 138 -8.68 -14.64 -0.92
C GLN A 138 -9.28 -15.38 -2.13
N LEU A 139 -10.55 -15.81 -2.04
CA LEU A 139 -11.25 -16.46 -3.15
C LEU A 139 -11.43 -15.52 -4.36
N ALA A 140 -11.69 -14.24 -4.12
CA ALA A 140 -11.78 -13.25 -5.18
C ALA A 140 -10.43 -13.08 -5.90
N TYR A 141 -9.35 -13.10 -5.17
CA TYR A 141 -8.00 -13.03 -5.73
C TYR A 141 -7.65 -14.25 -6.58
N GLU A 142 -8.01 -15.46 -6.14
CA GLU A 142 -7.83 -16.68 -6.94
C GLU A 142 -8.54 -16.57 -8.31
N ILE A 143 -9.77 -16.03 -8.31
CA ILE A 143 -10.53 -15.83 -9.56
C ILE A 143 -9.86 -14.79 -10.46
N GLU A 144 -9.30 -13.73 -9.89
CA GLU A 144 -8.58 -12.73 -10.69
C GLU A 144 -7.34 -13.31 -11.36
N GLN A 145 -6.62 -14.19 -10.67
CA GLN A 145 -5.43 -14.85 -11.22
C GLN A 145 -5.76 -15.80 -12.38
N GLU A 146 -6.93 -16.43 -12.36
CA GLU A 146 -7.39 -17.34 -13.42
C GLU A 146 -7.99 -16.63 -14.64
N ASP A 147 -8.51 -15.41 -14.48
CA ASP A 147 -9.17 -14.65 -15.54
C ASP A 147 -8.44 -13.33 -15.82
N HIS A 148 -7.54 -13.34 -16.79
CA HIS A 148 -6.76 -12.17 -17.23
C HIS A 148 -7.58 -11.10 -17.98
N ARG A 149 -8.87 -11.27 -18.11
CA ARG A 149 -9.77 -10.33 -18.79
C ARG A 149 -10.25 -9.25 -17.82
N GLY A 150 -9.46 -8.19 -17.69
CA GLY A 150 -9.72 -7.10 -16.76
C GLY A 150 -9.44 -7.48 -15.30
N THR A 151 -9.80 -6.60 -14.38
CA THR A 151 -9.63 -6.81 -12.94
C THR A 151 -10.83 -7.53 -12.32
N PHE A 152 -10.60 -8.21 -11.22
CA PHE A 152 -11.64 -8.59 -10.27
C PHE A 152 -11.19 -8.18 -8.88
N TYR A 153 -11.71 -7.08 -8.41
CA TYR A 153 -11.41 -6.59 -7.08
C TYR A 153 -12.62 -6.77 -6.16
N PHE A 154 -12.42 -7.36 -4.99
CA PHE A 154 -13.41 -7.49 -3.94
C PHE A 154 -12.77 -7.10 -2.61
N ALA A 155 -13.37 -6.14 -1.92
CA ALA A 155 -12.98 -5.73 -0.58
C ALA A 155 -14.24 -5.71 0.31
N LYS A 156 -14.13 -6.34 1.48
CA LYS A 156 -15.15 -6.25 2.51
C LYS A 156 -15.05 -4.87 3.17
N LEU A 157 -16.17 -4.20 3.34
CA LEU A 157 -16.22 -2.91 4.03
C LEU A 157 -16.58 -3.07 5.50
N PRO A 158 -16.18 -2.11 6.36
CA PRO A 158 -16.67 -2.04 7.73
C PRO A 158 -18.19 -1.90 7.76
N THR A 159 -18.85 -2.75 8.55
CA THR A 159 -20.32 -2.78 8.64
C THR A 159 -20.85 -2.51 10.04
N ASP A 160 -20.02 -1.95 10.93
CA ASP A 160 -20.40 -1.65 12.29
C ASP A 160 -21.60 -0.67 12.32
N GLY A 161 -22.64 -1.03 13.06
CA GLY A 161 -23.84 -0.18 13.20
C GLY A 161 -24.80 -0.22 12.02
N TRP A 162 -24.66 -1.14 11.06
CA TRP A 162 -25.56 -1.29 9.91
C TRP A 162 -27.05 -1.47 10.31
N GLU A 163 -27.31 -2.04 11.49
CA GLU A 163 -28.67 -2.25 12.02
C GLU A 163 -29.43 -0.92 12.26
N LYS A 164 -28.71 0.20 12.31
CA LYS A 164 -29.27 1.55 12.48
C LYS A 164 -29.52 2.24 11.14
N THR A 165 -29.21 1.61 10.03
CA THR A 165 -29.38 2.12 8.67
C THR A 165 -30.59 1.49 8.00
N ASN A 166 -30.86 1.84 6.74
CA ASN A 166 -31.93 1.26 5.94
C ASN A 166 -31.66 -0.19 5.51
N GLY A 167 -30.47 -0.72 5.86
CA GLY A 167 -30.07 -2.11 5.66
C GLY A 167 -28.68 -2.25 5.03
N LEU A 168 -28.22 -3.48 4.97
CA LEU A 168 -26.91 -3.85 4.43
C LEU A 168 -27.04 -4.27 2.96
N ILE A 169 -26.40 -3.54 2.05
CA ILE A 169 -26.45 -3.75 0.61
C ILE A 169 -25.15 -4.36 0.12
N ALA A 170 -25.26 -5.47 -0.61
CA ALA A 170 -24.17 -6.02 -1.39
C ALA A 170 -23.96 -5.20 -2.68
N PHE A 171 -22.72 -4.86 -2.99
CA PHE A 171 -22.40 -4.00 -4.14
C PHE A 171 -21.57 -4.74 -5.19
N HIS A 172 -21.97 -4.60 -6.47
CA HIS A 172 -21.25 -5.12 -7.61
C HIS A 172 -21.14 -4.05 -8.70
N GLY A 173 -19.94 -3.54 -8.90
CA GLY A 173 -19.62 -2.60 -9.96
C GLY A 173 -18.99 -3.25 -11.18
N ALA A 174 -19.29 -2.69 -12.34
CA ALA A 174 -18.59 -2.99 -13.59
C ALA A 174 -17.96 -1.69 -14.11
N GLY A 175 -16.70 -1.45 -13.72
CA GLY A 175 -15.95 -0.23 -13.97
C GLY A 175 -15.82 0.67 -12.73
N GLY A 176 -14.58 0.99 -12.35
CA GLY A 176 -14.24 1.59 -11.05
C GLY A 176 -14.87 2.94 -10.76
N GLY A 177 -14.72 3.93 -11.64
CA GLY A 177 -15.19 5.30 -11.38
C GLY A 177 -16.71 5.42 -11.26
N GLY A 178 -17.45 4.79 -12.15
CA GLY A 178 -18.92 4.74 -12.08
C GLY A 178 -19.42 3.98 -10.86
N SER A 179 -18.68 2.96 -10.42
CA SER A 179 -18.98 2.20 -9.21
C SER A 179 -18.88 3.06 -7.95
N MET A 180 -17.83 3.88 -7.82
CA MET A 180 -17.67 4.76 -6.66
C MET A 180 -18.83 5.76 -6.54
N MET A 181 -19.22 6.40 -7.63
CA MET A 181 -20.39 7.31 -7.63
C MET A 181 -21.69 6.60 -7.24
N SER A 182 -21.86 5.35 -7.68
CA SER A 182 -23.03 4.55 -7.33
C SER A 182 -23.02 4.13 -5.85
N MET A 183 -21.87 3.87 -5.28
CA MET A 183 -21.71 3.61 -3.83
C MET A 183 -22.11 4.82 -3.02
N ASP A 184 -21.65 6.01 -3.40
CA ASP A 184 -22.04 7.26 -2.74
C ASP A 184 -23.56 7.47 -2.79
N ALA A 185 -24.19 7.20 -3.94
CA ALA A 185 -25.65 7.30 -4.07
C ALA A 185 -26.38 6.34 -3.13
N VAL A 186 -25.95 5.08 -3.03
CA VAL A 186 -26.53 4.08 -2.11
C VAL A 186 -26.35 4.51 -0.65
N SER A 187 -25.18 5.03 -0.31
CA SER A 187 -24.88 5.50 1.05
C SER A 187 -25.71 6.74 1.41
N ASN A 188 -25.91 7.68 0.48
CA ASN A 188 -26.72 8.87 0.66
C ASN A 188 -28.22 8.55 0.89
N GLU A 189 -28.70 7.42 0.38
CA GLU A 189 -30.04 6.90 0.67
C GLU A 189 -30.14 6.19 2.03
N GLY A 190 -29.07 6.25 2.84
CA GLY A 190 -29.04 5.74 4.21
C GLY A 190 -28.81 4.24 4.34
N PHE A 191 -28.32 3.57 3.31
CA PHE A 191 -27.89 2.17 3.37
C PHE A 191 -26.43 2.05 3.75
N THR A 192 -26.06 0.90 4.32
CA THR A 192 -24.66 0.51 4.53
C THR A 192 -24.23 -0.46 3.42
N LEU A 193 -23.04 -0.25 2.87
CA LEU A 193 -22.48 -1.16 1.88
C LEU A 193 -21.65 -2.27 2.56
N ALA A 194 -21.89 -3.52 2.17
CA ALA A 194 -21.19 -4.67 2.72
C ALA A 194 -19.79 -4.87 2.14
N ASN A 195 -19.60 -4.44 0.89
CA ASN A 195 -18.38 -4.63 0.13
C ASN A 195 -18.25 -3.58 -0.98
N PHE A 196 -17.02 -3.38 -1.43
CA PHE A 196 -16.71 -2.88 -2.76
C PHE A 196 -16.37 -4.05 -3.67
N THR A 197 -16.91 -4.05 -4.90
CA THR A 197 -16.51 -5.01 -5.93
C THR A 197 -16.45 -4.30 -7.27
N ASP A 198 -15.37 -4.56 -8.02
CA ASP A 198 -15.22 -4.12 -9.40
C ASP A 198 -14.81 -5.33 -10.27
N THR A 199 -15.59 -5.63 -11.28
CA THR A 199 -15.33 -6.70 -12.26
C THR A 199 -14.84 -6.18 -13.60
N SER A 200 -14.36 -4.91 -13.64
CA SER A 200 -13.99 -4.24 -14.88
C SER A 200 -15.15 -3.89 -15.81
N GLY A 201 -14.88 -3.10 -16.85
CA GLY A 201 -15.92 -2.58 -17.77
C GLY A 201 -16.50 -3.61 -18.75
N ASN A 202 -15.85 -4.77 -18.93
CA ASN A 202 -16.31 -5.84 -19.81
C ASN A 202 -15.95 -7.23 -19.26
N PRO A 203 -16.51 -7.61 -18.11
CA PRO A 203 -16.20 -8.89 -17.47
C PRO A 203 -16.76 -10.07 -18.28
N SER A 204 -16.11 -11.24 -18.16
CA SER A 204 -16.68 -12.49 -18.66
C SER A 204 -17.93 -12.88 -17.85
N VAL A 205 -18.82 -13.65 -18.46
CA VAL A 205 -20.01 -14.22 -17.76
C VAL A 205 -19.57 -15.05 -16.56
N ALA A 206 -18.49 -15.83 -16.70
CA ALA A 206 -17.94 -16.64 -15.62
C ALA A 206 -17.47 -15.76 -14.44
N LYS A 207 -16.76 -14.66 -14.72
CA LYS A 207 -16.30 -13.72 -13.70
C LYS A 207 -17.48 -13.07 -12.96
N VAL A 208 -18.49 -12.60 -13.67
CA VAL A 208 -19.71 -12.01 -13.07
C VAL A 208 -20.43 -13.03 -12.18
N TYR A 209 -20.54 -14.28 -12.64
CA TYR A 209 -21.15 -15.35 -11.86
C TYR A 209 -20.37 -15.64 -10.57
N GLN A 210 -19.06 -15.76 -10.66
CA GLN A 210 -18.20 -15.99 -9.48
C GLN A 210 -18.24 -14.81 -8.52
N ALA A 211 -18.18 -13.58 -9.04
CA ALA A 211 -18.32 -12.36 -8.24
C ALA A 211 -19.64 -12.34 -7.47
N ALA A 212 -20.76 -12.62 -8.13
CA ALA A 212 -22.06 -12.68 -7.48
C ALA A 212 -22.11 -13.73 -6.37
N ARG A 213 -21.48 -14.89 -6.55
CA ARG A 213 -21.40 -15.93 -5.51
C ARG A 213 -20.62 -15.46 -4.29
N ILE A 214 -19.49 -14.81 -4.49
CA ILE A 214 -18.68 -14.26 -3.39
C ILE A 214 -19.44 -13.16 -2.66
N ILE A 215 -20.01 -12.23 -3.39
CA ILE A 215 -20.77 -11.10 -2.85
C ILE A 215 -21.94 -11.59 -2.00
N LEU A 216 -22.73 -12.55 -2.53
CA LEU A 216 -23.91 -13.09 -1.85
C LEU A 216 -23.59 -14.08 -0.71
N ALA A 217 -22.33 -14.50 -0.57
CA ALA A 217 -21.90 -15.32 0.58
C ALA A 217 -21.75 -14.51 1.87
N GLN A 218 -21.82 -13.18 1.81
CA GLN A 218 -21.80 -12.32 2.99
C GLN A 218 -23.10 -12.46 3.80
N PRO A 219 -23.03 -12.43 5.15
CA PRO A 219 -24.21 -12.54 5.99
C PRO A 219 -25.01 -11.22 6.04
N ASN A 220 -26.27 -11.34 6.45
CA ASN A 220 -27.16 -10.21 6.79
C ASN A 220 -27.51 -9.24 5.65
N LEU A 221 -27.27 -9.62 4.42
CA LEU A 221 -27.63 -8.78 3.26
C LEU A 221 -29.14 -8.63 3.15
N CYS A 222 -29.63 -7.41 2.96
CA CYS A 222 -31.04 -7.12 2.65
C CYS A 222 -31.27 -6.84 1.16
N GLY A 223 -30.19 -6.60 0.38
CA GLY A 223 -30.28 -6.36 -1.05
C GLY A 223 -28.95 -6.51 -1.76
N TYR A 224 -29.05 -6.55 -3.10
CA TYR A 224 -27.91 -6.58 -4.01
C TYR A 224 -28.06 -5.45 -5.03
N PHE A 225 -27.05 -4.60 -5.14
CA PHE A 225 -27.05 -3.48 -6.06
C PHE A 225 -25.94 -3.69 -7.10
N GLY A 226 -26.35 -3.80 -8.36
CA GLY A 226 -25.45 -3.87 -9.51
C GLY A 226 -25.34 -2.54 -10.22
N SER A 227 -24.13 -2.03 -10.43
CA SER A 227 -23.85 -0.82 -11.19
C SER A 227 -22.96 -1.15 -12.37
N GLY A 228 -23.37 -0.79 -13.58
CA GLY A 228 -22.58 -0.91 -14.80
C GLY A 228 -22.61 0.37 -15.60
N SER A 229 -21.43 0.85 -16.05
CA SER A 229 -21.39 1.87 -17.09
C SER A 229 -21.71 1.22 -18.42
N GLY A 230 -22.67 1.75 -19.19
CA GLY A 230 -23.14 1.20 -20.47
C GLY A 230 -22.12 1.24 -21.63
N VAL A 231 -20.84 1.02 -21.32
CA VAL A 231 -19.73 0.96 -22.29
C VAL A 231 -19.44 -0.47 -22.74
N ALA A 232 -20.09 -1.46 -22.13
CA ALA A 232 -19.97 -2.85 -22.54
C ALA A 232 -20.88 -3.12 -23.75
N SER A 233 -20.29 -3.34 -24.90
CA SER A 233 -20.95 -3.86 -26.08
C SER A 233 -20.82 -5.38 -26.19
#